data_2dd25ef5b531bf3e590e0616cbe082df
#
_entry.id   2dd25ef5b531bf3e590e0616cbe082df
#
_cell.length_a   1.000
_cell.length_b   1.000
_cell.length_c   1.000
_cell.angle_alpha   90.00
_cell.angle_beta   90.00
_cell.angle_gamma   90.00
#
_symmetry.space_group_name_H-M   'P 1'
#
loop_
_entity.id
_entity.type
_entity.pdbx_description
1 polymer ?
#
loop_
_entity_poly.entity_id
_entity_poly.type
_entity_poly.pdbx_seq_one_letter_code
_entity_poly.pdbx_strand_id
1 'polypeptide(L)'
;IETLSFPYENGQIVMTLPTRFSSEKLQTVDRRNGMSGYWTGTSDDADALVATLGDFFVFNGDTRVGRIAISNWSGKGSSAGKATLVSYQYADRPFTLTGSDKSYYYSNCSFNKGWNIFANINPASEGGSAKVLRTTTVPESTLFWRLAESYVYN
;
A
#
# COMPACT_ATOMS: atom_id res chain seq x y z
N ILE A 1 -6.03 -10.84 12.39
CA ILE A 1 -4.94 -10.61 11.41
C ILE A 1 -4.50 -11.97 10.92
N GLU A 2 -4.51 -12.18 9.61
CA GLU A 2 -3.98 -13.39 8.99
C GLU A 2 -2.54 -13.12 8.54
N THR A 3 -1.64 -14.05 8.85
CA THR A 3 -0.24 -13.97 8.44
C THR A 3 -0.03 -14.93 7.29
N LEU A 4 0.49 -14.43 6.18
CA LEU A 4 0.92 -15.23 5.03
C LEU A 4 2.45 -15.31 5.04
N SER A 5 3.00 -16.49 4.78
CA SER A 5 4.44 -16.71 4.68
C SER A 5 4.80 -17.17 3.27
N PHE A 6 5.84 -16.55 2.72
CA PHE A 6 6.33 -16.86 1.39
C PHE A 6 7.85 -17.12 1.46
N PRO A 7 8.33 -18.26 0.94
CA PRO A 7 9.76 -18.53 0.95
C PRO A 7 10.52 -17.60 -0.01
N TYR A 8 11.75 -17.24 0.36
CA TYR A 8 12.71 -16.62 -0.54
C TYR A 8 13.64 -17.69 -1.06
N GLU A 9 13.53 -17.99 -2.34
CA GLU A 9 14.30 -19.06 -2.99
C GLU A 9 14.87 -18.57 -4.31
N ASN A 10 16.12 -18.90 -4.58
CA ASN A 10 16.80 -18.59 -5.86
C ASN A 10 16.71 -17.11 -6.29
N GLY A 11 16.78 -16.20 -5.33
CA GLY A 11 16.68 -14.76 -5.62
C GLY A 11 15.26 -14.24 -5.86
N GLN A 12 14.24 -15.05 -5.62
CA GLN A 12 12.85 -14.71 -5.89
C GLN A 12 11.93 -14.97 -4.71
N ILE A 13 10.85 -14.19 -4.63
CA ILE A 13 9.71 -14.44 -3.76
C ILE A 13 8.48 -14.62 -4.68
N VAL A 14 7.84 -15.76 -4.60
CA VAL A 14 6.58 -16.01 -5.29
C VAL A 14 5.44 -15.91 -4.29
N MET A 15 4.58 -14.91 -4.45
CA MET A 15 3.44 -14.66 -3.57
C MET A 15 2.16 -15.12 -4.25
N THR A 16 1.52 -16.14 -3.68
CA THR A 16 0.17 -16.54 -4.09
C THR A 16 -0.83 -15.88 -3.14
N LEU A 17 -1.49 -14.84 -3.61
CA LEU A 17 -2.48 -14.12 -2.82
C LEU A 17 -3.84 -14.82 -2.88
N PRO A 18 -4.61 -14.81 -1.77
CA PRO A 18 -5.97 -15.34 -1.75
C PRO A 18 -6.85 -14.65 -2.79
N THR A 19 -7.64 -15.41 -3.53
CA THR A 19 -8.60 -14.86 -4.50
C THR A 19 -9.98 -14.59 -3.92
N ARG A 20 -10.21 -15.04 -2.67
CA ARG A 20 -11.47 -14.86 -1.94
C ARG A 20 -11.19 -14.65 -0.46
N PHE A 21 -12.02 -13.82 0.14
CA PHE A 21 -12.03 -13.59 1.59
C PHE A 21 -13.43 -13.84 2.12
N SER A 22 -13.53 -14.34 3.35
CA SER A 22 -14.80 -14.27 4.08
C SER A 22 -15.10 -12.80 4.42
N SER A 23 -16.37 -12.44 4.43
CA SER A 23 -16.81 -11.05 4.67
C SER A 23 -16.35 -10.50 6.03
N GLU A 24 -16.15 -11.34 7.01
CA GLU A 24 -15.62 -10.98 8.34
C GLU A 24 -14.17 -10.48 8.33
N LYS A 25 -13.40 -10.83 7.28
CA LYS A 25 -12.01 -10.39 7.08
C LYS A 25 -11.92 -9.10 6.27
N LEU A 26 -13.03 -8.64 5.73
CA LEU A 26 -13.12 -7.45 4.92
C LEU A 26 -13.73 -6.31 5.74
N GLN A 27 -13.42 -5.09 5.36
CA GLN A 27 -14.01 -3.87 5.94
C GLN A 27 -14.65 -3.05 4.83
N THR A 28 -15.76 -2.38 5.13
CA THR A 28 -16.32 -1.42 4.19
C THR A 28 -15.35 -0.27 3.95
N VAL A 29 -15.39 0.30 2.76
CA VAL A 29 -14.57 1.46 2.39
C VAL A 29 -14.79 2.60 3.39
N ASP A 30 -16.03 2.89 3.77
CA ASP A 30 -16.37 3.92 4.75
C ASP A 30 -15.79 3.66 6.14
N ARG A 31 -15.87 2.44 6.63
CA ARG A 31 -15.27 2.07 7.92
C ARG A 31 -13.76 2.22 7.90
N ARG A 32 -13.14 1.89 6.77
CA ARG A 32 -11.71 2.06 6.56
C ARG A 32 -11.31 3.53 6.57
N ASN A 33 -12.12 4.39 5.95
CA ASN A 33 -11.97 5.84 5.97
C ASN A 33 -11.98 6.41 7.39
N GLY A 34 -12.90 5.95 8.24
CA GLY A 34 -13.08 6.48 9.59
C GLY A 34 -12.03 6.03 10.61
N MET A 35 -11.48 4.83 10.47
CA MET A 35 -10.68 4.20 11.54
C MET A 35 -9.18 4.45 11.48
N SER A 36 -8.61 4.85 10.37
CA SER A 36 -7.15 4.84 10.25
C SER A 36 -6.53 6.03 9.54
N GLY A 37 -7.32 6.99 9.08
CA GLY A 37 -6.80 8.08 8.25
C GLY A 37 -6.15 7.61 6.93
N TYR A 38 -6.26 6.32 6.61
CA TYR A 38 -5.67 5.76 5.39
C TYR A 38 -6.44 6.12 4.13
N TRP A 39 -7.75 6.27 4.24
CA TRP A 39 -8.65 6.54 3.14
C TRP A 39 -9.55 7.71 3.52
N THR A 40 -9.22 8.88 3.07
CA THR A 40 -9.95 10.11 3.40
C THR A 40 -10.77 10.62 2.20
N GLY A 41 -10.79 9.84 1.12
CA GLY A 41 -11.61 10.12 -0.06
C GLY A 41 -13.06 9.68 0.11
N THR A 42 -13.87 10.05 -0.87
CA THR A 42 -15.27 9.60 -1.01
C THR A 42 -15.30 8.45 -1.99
N SER A 43 -15.97 7.36 -1.63
CA SER A 43 -16.25 6.24 -2.53
C SER A 43 -17.59 6.46 -3.25
N ASP A 44 -17.67 6.02 -4.50
CA ASP A 44 -18.95 5.89 -5.24
C ASP A 44 -19.75 4.65 -4.80
N ASP A 45 -19.11 3.70 -4.09
CA ASP A 45 -19.75 2.55 -3.44
C ASP A 45 -19.20 2.40 -2.01
N ALA A 46 -19.92 2.96 -1.04
CA ALA A 46 -19.56 2.93 0.38
C ALA A 46 -19.60 1.53 0.99
N ASP A 47 -20.38 0.62 0.39
CA ASP A 47 -20.56 -0.76 0.84
C ASP A 47 -19.53 -1.72 0.24
N ALA A 48 -18.68 -1.25 -0.68
CA ALA A 48 -17.58 -2.05 -1.20
C ALA A 48 -16.69 -2.54 -0.06
N LEU A 49 -16.34 -3.82 -0.09
CA LEU A 49 -15.55 -4.47 0.95
C LEU A 49 -14.09 -4.58 0.50
N VAL A 50 -13.19 -4.20 1.39
CA VAL A 50 -11.75 -4.13 1.10
C VAL A 50 -10.90 -4.81 2.16
N ALA A 51 -9.73 -5.31 1.73
CA ALA A 51 -8.65 -5.72 2.60
C ALA A 51 -7.33 -5.15 2.10
N THR A 52 -6.45 -4.80 3.02
CA THR A 52 -5.10 -4.34 2.71
C THR A 52 -4.12 -5.46 3.01
N LEU A 53 -3.26 -5.77 2.06
CA LEU A 53 -2.07 -6.54 2.36
C LEU A 53 -1.13 -5.64 3.17
N GLY A 54 -0.85 -6.07 4.39
CA GLY A 54 -0.08 -5.30 5.36
C GLY A 54 1.41 -5.23 5.02
N ASP A 55 2.22 -4.99 6.04
CA ASP A 55 3.67 -4.92 5.88
C ASP A 55 4.27 -6.30 5.57
N PHE A 56 5.28 -6.29 4.71
CA PHE A 56 6.09 -7.47 4.44
C PHE A 56 7.32 -7.44 5.34
N PHE A 57 7.48 -8.48 6.15
CA PHE A 57 8.63 -8.63 7.01
C PHE A 57 9.51 -9.77 6.53
N VAL A 58 10.82 -9.60 6.68
CA VAL A 58 11.82 -10.62 6.37
C VAL A 58 12.31 -11.24 7.66
N PHE A 59 12.34 -12.56 7.68
CA PHE A 59 12.84 -13.34 8.81
C PHE A 59 14.00 -14.24 8.36
N ASN A 60 14.97 -14.42 9.26
CA ASN A 60 15.99 -15.47 9.19
C ASN A 60 15.71 -16.43 10.34
N GLY A 61 15.12 -17.58 10.04
CA GLY A 61 14.48 -18.41 11.07
C GLY A 61 13.39 -17.61 11.78
N ASP A 62 13.43 -17.56 13.11
CA ASP A 62 12.49 -16.81 13.95
C ASP A 62 12.86 -15.33 14.16
N THR A 63 14.00 -14.90 13.64
CA THR A 63 14.51 -13.55 13.84
C THR A 63 14.06 -12.63 12.70
N ARG A 64 13.32 -11.55 13.04
CA ARG A 64 12.98 -10.52 12.07
C ARG A 64 14.23 -9.71 11.72
N VAL A 65 14.62 -9.73 10.45
CA VAL A 65 15.81 -9.02 9.94
C VAL A 65 15.50 -7.75 9.17
N GLY A 66 14.24 -7.55 8.76
CA GLY A 66 13.91 -6.34 8.04
C GLY A 66 12.44 -6.28 7.60
N ARG A 67 12.17 -5.24 6.82
CA ARG A 67 10.89 -4.98 6.14
C ARG A 67 11.15 -4.77 4.66
N ILE A 68 10.27 -5.30 3.81
CA ILE A 68 10.32 -5.05 2.37
C ILE A 68 9.20 -4.08 2.00
N ALA A 69 9.50 -3.17 1.11
CA ALA A 69 8.52 -2.29 0.48
C ALA A 69 8.75 -2.23 -1.03
N ILE A 70 7.69 -2.00 -1.79
CA ILE A 70 7.79 -1.68 -3.20
C ILE A 70 7.87 -0.16 -3.31
N SER A 71 8.97 0.33 -3.85
CA SER A 71 9.23 1.77 -3.93
C SER A 71 10.22 2.08 -5.03
N ASN A 72 10.21 3.32 -5.50
CA ASN A 72 11.27 3.90 -6.34
C ASN A 72 12.32 4.66 -5.54
N TRP A 73 12.24 4.66 -4.21
CA TRP A 73 13.21 5.37 -3.37
C TRP A 73 14.55 4.65 -3.32
N SER A 74 15.63 5.42 -3.48
CA SER A 74 17.00 4.86 -3.49
C SER A 74 17.55 4.49 -2.12
N GLY A 75 16.86 4.82 -1.03
CA GLY A 75 17.34 4.56 0.33
C GLY A 75 18.43 5.52 0.82
N LYS A 76 18.85 6.50 0.01
CA LYS A 76 19.88 7.47 0.36
C LYS A 76 19.32 8.90 0.40
N GLY A 77 19.67 9.63 1.46
CA GLY A 77 19.36 11.05 1.63
C GLY A 77 17.89 11.37 1.95
N SER A 78 17.58 12.66 2.00
CA SER A 78 16.24 13.20 2.32
C SER A 78 15.19 13.03 1.21
N SER A 79 15.50 12.32 0.15
CA SER A 79 14.60 12.10 -0.99
C SER A 79 13.43 11.15 -0.70
N ALA A 80 13.24 10.73 0.56
CA ALA A 80 11.99 10.07 0.99
C ALA A 80 10.74 10.88 0.61
N GLY A 81 10.88 12.21 0.48
CA GLY A 81 9.82 13.10 0.03
C GLY A 81 9.39 12.96 -1.43
N LYS A 82 10.13 12.19 -2.26
CA LYS A 82 9.78 11.94 -3.67
C LYS A 82 9.44 10.48 -3.96
N ALA A 83 9.36 9.65 -2.92
CA ALA A 83 9.16 8.22 -3.10
C ALA A 83 7.72 7.88 -3.48
N THR A 84 7.58 6.99 -4.43
CA THR A 84 6.36 6.24 -4.66
C THR A 84 6.40 4.99 -3.80
N LEU A 85 5.39 4.81 -2.95
CA LEU A 85 5.19 3.62 -2.14
C LEU A 85 3.95 2.87 -2.65
N VAL A 86 4.09 1.58 -2.82
CA VAL A 86 3.00 0.74 -3.34
C VAL A 86 2.55 -0.24 -2.28
N SER A 87 1.25 -0.42 -2.18
CA SER A 87 0.59 -1.47 -1.40
C SER A 87 -0.39 -2.24 -2.29
N TYR A 88 -0.82 -3.41 -1.83
CA TYR A 88 -1.86 -4.19 -2.48
C TYR A 88 -3.16 -4.08 -1.70
N GLN A 89 -4.24 -3.84 -2.44
CA GLN A 89 -5.60 -3.73 -1.89
C GLN A 89 -6.52 -4.73 -2.59
N TYR A 90 -7.19 -5.56 -1.84
CA TYR A 90 -8.26 -6.40 -2.36
C TYR A 90 -9.58 -5.64 -2.32
N ALA A 91 -10.38 -5.77 -3.38
CA ALA A 91 -11.75 -5.27 -3.45
C ALA A 91 -12.71 -6.41 -3.81
N ASP A 92 -13.85 -6.51 -3.16
CA ASP A 92 -14.87 -7.53 -3.46
C ASP A 92 -15.65 -7.19 -4.73
N ARG A 93 -15.67 -5.93 -5.12
CA ARG A 93 -16.35 -5.37 -6.29
C ARG A 93 -15.62 -4.11 -6.80
N PRO A 94 -15.93 -3.66 -8.04
CA PRO A 94 -15.37 -2.40 -8.53
C PRO A 94 -15.92 -1.20 -7.76
N PHE A 95 -15.09 -0.20 -7.52
CA PHE A 95 -15.46 1.10 -6.99
C PHE A 95 -14.39 2.16 -7.32
N THR A 96 -14.73 3.43 -7.12
CA THR A 96 -13.82 4.56 -7.35
C THR A 96 -13.69 5.41 -6.09
N LEU A 97 -12.48 5.87 -5.80
CA LEU A 97 -12.21 6.87 -4.76
C LEU A 97 -11.89 8.22 -5.38
N THR A 98 -12.51 9.26 -4.83
CA THR A 98 -12.28 10.66 -5.22
C THR A 98 -12.11 11.54 -3.99
N GLY A 99 -11.70 12.79 -4.19
CA GLY A 99 -11.62 13.78 -3.12
C GLY A 99 -10.21 14.11 -2.66
N SER A 100 -10.14 14.94 -1.63
CA SER A 100 -8.87 15.32 -1.00
C SER A 100 -9.09 15.84 0.41
N ASP A 101 -8.06 15.72 1.24
CA ASP A 101 -7.96 16.34 2.56
C ASP A 101 -6.70 17.19 2.69
N LYS A 102 -6.25 17.45 3.91
CA LYS A 102 -5.02 18.23 4.18
C LYS A 102 -3.76 17.53 3.68
N SER A 103 -3.73 16.20 3.69
CA SER A 103 -2.52 15.39 3.45
C SER A 103 -2.55 14.62 2.15
N TYR A 104 -3.73 14.29 1.63
CA TYR A 104 -3.91 13.41 0.48
C TYR A 104 -4.86 13.98 -0.55
N TYR A 105 -4.67 13.58 -1.80
CA TYR A 105 -5.68 13.69 -2.85
C TYR A 105 -5.70 12.42 -3.70
N TYR A 106 -6.88 12.07 -4.22
CA TYR A 106 -7.13 10.88 -5.00
C TYR A 106 -7.31 11.23 -6.46
N SER A 107 -6.55 10.59 -7.34
CA SER A 107 -6.66 10.76 -8.78
C SER A 107 -6.52 9.41 -9.46
N ASN A 108 -7.44 9.11 -10.37
CA ASN A 108 -7.46 7.81 -11.07
C ASN A 108 -7.43 6.62 -10.10
N CYS A 109 -8.20 6.71 -9.01
CA CYS A 109 -8.32 5.66 -8.00
C CYS A 109 -9.51 4.74 -8.31
N SER A 110 -9.43 3.99 -9.39
CA SER A 110 -10.44 2.99 -9.76
C SER A 110 -9.97 1.61 -9.37
N PHE A 111 -10.77 0.93 -8.56
CA PHE A 111 -10.52 -0.43 -8.10
C PHE A 111 -11.33 -1.41 -8.91
N ASN A 112 -10.71 -2.48 -9.37
CA ASN A 112 -11.38 -3.64 -9.93
C ASN A 112 -11.63 -4.69 -8.85
N LYS A 113 -12.58 -5.59 -9.09
CA LYS A 113 -12.74 -6.77 -8.23
C LYS A 113 -11.45 -7.57 -8.18
N GLY A 114 -11.01 -7.94 -6.98
CA GLY A 114 -9.76 -8.66 -6.74
C GLY A 114 -8.64 -7.75 -6.25
N TRP A 115 -7.39 -8.16 -6.47
CA TRP A 115 -6.22 -7.41 -6.03
C TRP A 115 -5.90 -6.24 -6.96
N ASN A 116 -5.64 -5.10 -6.36
CA ASN A 116 -5.26 -3.85 -7.01
C ASN A 116 -3.97 -3.32 -6.42
N ILE A 117 -3.18 -2.67 -7.25
CA ILE A 117 -2.06 -1.86 -6.79
C ILE A 117 -2.60 -0.50 -6.34
N PHE A 118 -2.13 -0.04 -5.18
CA PHE A 118 -2.48 1.27 -4.65
C PHE A 118 -1.20 2.02 -4.30
N ALA A 119 -0.94 3.10 -5.02
CA ALA A 119 0.27 3.87 -4.90
C ALA A 119 0.05 5.17 -4.11
N ASN A 120 0.98 5.47 -3.21
CA ASN A 120 1.15 6.76 -2.58
C ASN A 120 2.37 7.43 -3.22
N ILE A 121 2.14 8.51 -3.94
CA ILE A 121 3.18 9.28 -4.60
C ILE A 121 3.43 10.54 -3.78
N ASN A 122 4.56 10.60 -3.12
CA ASN A 122 4.98 11.78 -2.40
C ASN A 122 5.50 12.82 -3.39
N PRO A 123 4.95 14.03 -3.42
CA PRO A 123 5.46 15.10 -4.27
C PRO A 123 6.83 15.57 -3.78
N ALA A 124 7.63 16.11 -4.68
CA ALA A 124 8.83 16.82 -4.30
C ALA A 124 8.41 18.06 -3.49
N SER A 125 8.78 18.10 -2.21
CA SER A 125 8.55 19.28 -1.38
C SER A 125 9.58 20.36 -1.74
N GLU A 126 9.23 21.24 -2.66
CA GLU A 126 9.85 22.55 -2.73
C GLU A 126 8.98 23.50 -1.92
N GLY A 127 9.29 23.61 -0.61
CA GLY A 127 8.81 24.72 0.22
C GLY A 127 7.32 24.80 0.56
N GLY A 128 6.53 23.72 0.49
CA GLY A 128 5.11 23.73 0.85
C GLY A 128 4.59 22.37 1.26
N SER A 129 3.47 22.35 1.98
CA SER A 129 2.75 21.11 2.38
C SER A 129 2.08 20.47 1.15
N ALA A 130 2.89 19.87 0.28
CA ALA A 130 2.35 19.19 -0.89
C ALA A 130 1.65 17.90 -0.45
N LYS A 131 0.42 17.72 -0.94
CA LYS A 131 -0.39 16.53 -0.61
C LYS A 131 0.16 15.29 -1.30
N VAL A 132 0.10 14.16 -0.63
CA VAL A 132 0.40 12.84 -1.22
C VAL A 132 -0.68 12.49 -2.23
N LEU A 133 -0.29 12.22 -3.46
CA LEU A 133 -1.19 11.67 -4.47
C LEU A 133 -1.43 10.18 -4.20
N ARG A 134 -2.68 9.78 -4.17
CA ARG A 134 -3.12 8.39 -4.14
C ARG A 134 -3.74 7.99 -5.46
N THR A 135 -3.33 6.84 -5.98
CA THR A 135 -3.78 6.35 -7.30
C THR A 135 -3.70 4.83 -7.39
N THR A 136 -4.54 4.23 -8.21
CA THR A 136 -4.42 2.82 -8.63
C THR A 136 -3.63 2.67 -9.94
N THR A 137 -3.27 3.80 -10.58
CA THR A 137 -2.39 3.80 -11.74
C THR A 137 -0.95 3.87 -11.27
N VAL A 138 -0.18 2.83 -11.54
CA VAL A 138 1.25 2.79 -11.20
C VAL A 138 1.99 3.75 -12.14
N PRO A 139 2.78 4.69 -11.61
CA PRO A 139 3.58 5.57 -12.45
C PRO A 139 4.62 4.74 -13.23
N GLU A 140 5.00 5.19 -14.42
CA GLU A 140 6.01 4.54 -15.29
C GLU A 140 7.43 4.48 -14.68
N SER A 141 7.62 5.08 -13.50
CA SER A 141 8.87 5.02 -12.77
C SER A 141 9.25 3.60 -12.39
N THR A 142 10.52 3.28 -12.44
CA THR A 142 11.05 1.97 -12.03
C THR A 142 10.79 1.73 -10.55
N LEU A 143 9.86 0.82 -10.25
CA LEU A 143 9.56 0.35 -8.91
C LEU A 143 10.32 -0.96 -8.67
N PHE A 144 10.88 -1.13 -7.50
CA PHE A 144 11.56 -2.37 -7.11
C PHE A 144 11.31 -2.68 -5.64
N TRP A 145 11.43 -3.95 -5.31
CA TRP A 145 11.41 -4.40 -3.94
C TRP A 145 12.66 -3.91 -3.22
N ARG A 146 12.47 -3.32 -2.04
CA ARG A 146 13.56 -2.84 -1.20
C ARG A 146 13.47 -3.43 0.17
N LEU A 147 14.58 -3.96 0.63
CA LEU A 147 14.79 -4.32 2.02
C LEU A 147 15.19 -3.04 2.78
N ALA A 148 14.38 -2.65 3.75
CA ALA A 148 14.78 -1.70 4.78
C ALA A 148 15.18 -2.51 6.01
N GLU A 149 16.42 -2.36 6.44
CA GLU A 149 16.89 -2.96 7.70
C GLU A 149 16.03 -2.42 8.85
N SER A 150 15.53 -3.31 9.68
CA SER A 150 14.86 -2.88 10.90
C SER A 150 15.92 -2.31 11.82
N TYR A 151 15.75 -1.03 12.23
CA TYR A 151 16.47 -0.57 13.43
C TYR A 151 16.03 -1.47 14.57
N VAL A 152 16.93 -2.30 15.03
CA VAL A 152 16.76 -3.02 16.30
C VAL A 152 16.85 -1.93 17.36
N TYR A 153 15.71 -1.51 17.89
CA TYR A 153 15.71 -0.77 19.15
C TYR A 153 16.13 -1.77 20.22
N ASN A 154 17.38 -1.70 20.63
CA ASN A 154 17.88 -2.34 21.85
C ASN A 154 17.31 -1.63 23.07
#